data_6a494a5bcafaf9f399e947e53545bc87
#
_entry.id   6a494a5bcafaf9f399e947e53545bc87
#
_cell.length_a   1.000
_cell.length_b   1.000
_cell.length_c   1.000
_cell.angle_alpha   90.00
_cell.angle_beta   90.00
_cell.angle_gamma   90.00
#
_symmetry.space_group_name_H-M   'P 1'
#
loop_
_entity.id
_entity.type
_entity.pdbx_description
1 polymer ?
#
loop_
_entity_poly.entity_id
_entity_poly.type
_entity_poly.pdbx_seq_one_letter_code
_entity_poly.pdbx_strand_id
1 'polypeptide(L)'
;MKIGLIGFGKTGKSVASILLENNKFCLEWVLRQSTVLEHRSVPEFFGVQSDEPGLIYSSSKTSIEELLNKHPVDVIIDFSSNEGIYTYGEIAAERKVKIISAISHYKEKELQLLKKLANKTTVFWSPNITLGVNYLLFAAKFLKKIAPWVDIEVNEEHFKKKQGTSGTAVKIAEALDIDKNNINSVRAGGIVGKHEVIFGFPYQTVRLIHESISREAFGNGVVFVAENLENKQKGLYNFEDILTPYFTV
;
A
#
# COMPACT_ATOMS: atom_id res chain seq x y z
N MET A 1 17.41 -6.17 -2.64
CA MET A 1 16.96 -5.42 -1.45
C MET A 1 16.33 -6.41 -0.48
N LYS A 2 16.77 -6.42 0.79
CA LYS A 2 16.23 -7.29 1.84
C LYS A 2 14.99 -6.67 2.49
N ILE A 3 13.96 -7.48 2.67
CA ILE A 3 12.64 -7.05 3.13
C ILE A 3 12.24 -7.73 4.42
N GLY A 4 11.77 -6.94 5.39
CA GLY A 4 10.98 -7.39 6.52
C GLY A 4 9.51 -7.05 6.30
N LEU A 5 8.62 -8.02 6.42
CA LEU A 5 7.18 -7.83 6.27
C LEU A 5 6.48 -7.93 7.63
N ILE A 6 5.75 -6.90 8.02
CA ILE A 6 4.91 -6.91 9.23
C ILE A 6 3.44 -7.07 8.83
N GLY A 7 2.81 -8.08 9.41
CA GLY A 7 1.45 -8.47 9.08
C GLY A 7 1.37 -9.61 8.04
N PHE A 8 0.86 -10.78 8.46
CA PHE A 8 0.68 -11.97 7.63
C PHE A 8 -0.79 -12.42 7.61
N GLY A 9 -1.67 -11.43 7.47
CA GLY A 9 -3.10 -11.61 7.22
C GLY A 9 -3.38 -11.92 5.75
N LYS A 10 -4.64 -11.77 5.32
CA LYS A 10 -5.04 -12.04 3.91
C LYS A 10 -4.21 -11.24 2.90
N THR A 11 -4.04 -9.94 3.13
CA THR A 11 -3.28 -9.06 2.22
C THR A 11 -1.77 -9.30 2.35
N GLY A 12 -1.24 -9.41 3.58
CA GLY A 12 0.20 -9.67 3.78
C GLY A 12 0.67 -10.97 3.13
N LYS A 13 -0.17 -12.02 3.09
CA LYS A 13 0.12 -13.26 2.36
C LYS A 13 0.23 -13.03 0.86
N SER A 14 -0.73 -12.31 0.26
CA SER A 14 -0.66 -11.97 -1.18
C SER A 14 0.53 -11.07 -1.51
N VAL A 15 0.92 -10.18 -0.61
CA VAL A 15 2.16 -9.39 -0.78
C VAL A 15 3.39 -10.27 -0.71
N ALA A 16 3.45 -11.19 0.27
CA ALA A 16 4.57 -12.10 0.42
C ALA A 16 4.74 -13.04 -0.80
N SER A 17 3.63 -13.53 -1.40
CA SER A 17 3.72 -14.36 -2.62
C SER A 17 4.34 -13.59 -3.79
N ILE A 18 3.94 -12.33 -4.00
CA ILE A 18 4.52 -11.49 -5.07
C ILE A 18 5.99 -11.14 -4.80
N LEU A 19 6.36 -10.94 -3.53
CA LEU A 19 7.78 -10.71 -3.19
C LEU A 19 8.65 -11.93 -3.51
N LEU A 20 8.18 -13.16 -3.22
CA LEU A 20 8.87 -14.41 -3.57
C LEU A 20 9.02 -14.63 -5.08
N GLU A 21 8.13 -14.09 -5.90
CA GLU A 21 8.19 -14.18 -7.37
C GLU A 21 9.16 -13.16 -7.98
N ASN A 22 9.65 -12.19 -7.18
CA ASN A 22 10.43 -11.07 -7.68
C ASN A 22 11.91 -11.18 -7.31
N ASN A 23 12.76 -11.47 -8.27
CA ASN A 23 14.21 -11.68 -8.09
C ASN A 23 15.02 -10.46 -7.60
N LYS A 24 14.43 -9.27 -7.53
CA LYS A 24 15.10 -8.06 -7.02
C LYS A 24 15.03 -7.93 -5.50
N PHE A 25 14.12 -8.67 -4.88
CA PHE A 25 13.85 -8.62 -3.45
C PHE A 25 14.17 -9.96 -2.80
N CYS A 26 14.57 -9.90 -1.54
CA CYS A 26 14.75 -11.06 -0.68
C CYS A 26 13.87 -10.88 0.55
N LEU A 27 12.84 -11.69 0.70
CA LEU A 27 11.99 -11.70 1.90
C LEU A 27 12.76 -12.37 3.04
N GLU A 28 13.39 -11.56 3.88
CA GLU A 28 14.24 -12.04 4.98
C GLU A 28 13.39 -12.63 6.11
N TRP A 29 12.35 -11.92 6.51
CA TRP A 29 11.44 -12.37 7.56
C TRP A 29 10.05 -11.75 7.45
N VAL A 30 9.12 -12.43 8.13
CA VAL A 30 7.74 -11.96 8.35
C VAL A 30 7.47 -11.91 9.85
N LEU A 31 6.91 -10.82 10.33
CA LEU A 31 6.47 -10.66 11.72
C LEU A 31 4.94 -10.59 11.79
N ARG A 32 4.35 -11.40 12.66
CA ARG A 32 2.91 -11.41 12.91
C ARG A 32 2.62 -11.53 14.42
N GLN A 33 1.41 -11.19 14.84
CA GLN A 33 1.05 -11.26 16.26
C GLN A 33 0.91 -12.69 16.77
N SER A 34 0.31 -13.58 15.97
CA SER A 34 0.02 -14.97 16.36
C SER A 34 1.26 -15.85 16.25
N THR A 35 1.41 -16.81 17.18
CA THR A 35 2.45 -17.86 17.17
C THR A 35 2.19 -18.98 16.16
N VAL A 36 0.98 -19.04 15.57
CA VAL A 36 0.69 -20.00 14.49
C VAL A 36 1.61 -19.72 13.32
N LEU A 37 2.24 -20.73 12.75
CA LEU A 37 3.26 -20.68 11.70
C LEU A 37 4.65 -20.18 12.15
N GLU A 38 4.87 -19.94 13.44
CA GLU A 38 6.21 -19.61 13.95
C GLU A 38 7.21 -20.72 13.59
N HIS A 39 8.43 -20.35 13.23
CA HIS A 39 9.51 -21.22 12.76
C HIS A 39 9.31 -21.85 11.37
N ARG A 40 8.20 -21.57 10.67
CA ARG A 40 8.05 -21.89 9.25
C ARG A 40 8.57 -20.76 8.39
N SER A 41 8.90 -21.08 7.14
CA SER A 41 9.20 -20.07 6.13
C SER A 41 7.97 -19.77 5.26
N VAL A 42 7.99 -18.61 4.63
CA VAL A 42 6.95 -18.24 3.65
C VAL A 42 6.99 -19.14 2.41
N PRO A 43 8.18 -19.49 1.83
CA PRO A 43 8.25 -20.50 0.78
C PRO A 43 7.59 -21.84 1.18
N GLU A 44 7.91 -22.35 2.36
CA GLU A 44 7.28 -23.57 2.89
C GLU A 44 5.75 -23.43 3.03
N PHE A 45 5.29 -22.27 3.50
CA PHE A 45 3.86 -21.99 3.64
C PHE A 45 3.10 -22.04 2.30
N PHE A 46 3.74 -21.58 1.22
CA PHE A 46 3.15 -21.60 -0.12
C PHE A 46 3.46 -22.89 -0.90
N GLY A 47 4.32 -23.77 -0.37
CA GLY A 47 4.75 -24.98 -1.06
C GLY A 47 5.61 -24.71 -2.30
N VAL A 48 6.37 -23.61 -2.28
CA VAL A 48 7.27 -23.22 -3.38
C VAL A 48 8.73 -23.44 -2.99
N GLN A 49 9.58 -23.82 -3.97
CA GLN A 49 11.02 -23.88 -3.77
C GLN A 49 11.60 -22.48 -3.93
N SER A 50 12.32 -22.01 -2.92
CA SER A 50 12.98 -20.71 -2.92
C SER A 50 14.16 -20.74 -1.94
N ASP A 51 15.24 -20.06 -2.29
CA ASP A 51 16.40 -19.88 -1.42
C ASP A 51 16.20 -18.72 -0.41
N GLU A 52 15.08 -18.03 -0.48
CA GLU A 52 14.75 -16.94 0.44
C GLU A 52 14.45 -17.48 1.83
N PRO A 53 15.00 -16.86 2.90
CA PRO A 53 14.73 -17.29 4.26
C PRO A 53 13.24 -17.22 4.60
N GLY A 54 12.61 -16.07 4.42
CA GLY A 54 11.19 -15.81 4.63
C GLY A 54 10.67 -16.30 5.97
N LEU A 55 11.49 -16.32 7.03
CA LEU A 55 11.13 -16.93 8.32
C LEU A 55 10.01 -16.16 9.00
N ILE A 56 9.03 -16.91 9.52
CA ILE A 56 7.85 -16.34 10.18
C ILE A 56 8.09 -16.30 11.69
N TYR A 57 8.03 -15.09 12.25
CA TYR A 57 8.19 -14.81 13.68
C TYR A 57 6.90 -14.29 14.31
N SER A 58 6.78 -14.50 15.63
CA SER A 58 5.69 -13.92 16.41
C SER A 58 6.17 -12.71 17.21
N SER A 59 5.45 -11.58 17.12
CA SER A 59 5.74 -10.38 17.92
C SER A 59 5.52 -10.56 19.41
N SER A 60 4.86 -11.65 19.85
CA SER A 60 4.75 -12.02 21.26
C SER A 60 6.03 -12.64 21.84
N LYS A 61 6.97 -13.07 20.97
CA LYS A 61 8.21 -13.77 21.38
C LYS A 61 9.47 -13.10 20.88
N THR A 62 9.41 -12.39 19.76
CA THR A 62 10.57 -11.81 19.11
C THR A 62 10.34 -10.32 18.88
N SER A 63 11.23 -9.49 19.38
CA SER A 63 11.18 -8.05 19.17
C SER A 63 11.72 -7.66 17.79
N ILE A 64 11.34 -6.48 17.29
CA ILE A 64 11.92 -5.90 16.07
C ILE A 64 13.43 -5.70 16.23
N GLU A 65 13.89 -5.33 17.42
CA GLU A 65 15.31 -5.13 17.69
C GLU A 65 16.11 -6.41 17.49
N GLU A 66 15.61 -7.53 18.02
CA GLU A 66 16.24 -8.84 17.83
C GLU A 66 16.25 -9.25 16.35
N LEU A 67 15.13 -9.02 15.63
CA LEU A 67 15.06 -9.31 14.19
C LEU A 67 16.07 -8.49 13.39
N LEU A 68 16.14 -7.19 13.62
CA LEU A 68 17.09 -6.33 12.90
C LEU A 68 18.55 -6.59 13.28
N ASN A 69 18.82 -7.16 14.47
CA ASN A 69 20.16 -7.58 14.86
C ASN A 69 20.59 -8.88 14.18
N LYS A 70 19.68 -9.85 14.10
CA LYS A 70 19.98 -11.19 13.54
C LYS A 70 19.78 -11.25 12.02
N HIS A 71 18.79 -10.53 11.53
CA HIS A 71 18.33 -10.55 10.14
C HIS A 71 18.08 -9.12 9.66
N PRO A 72 19.16 -8.33 9.42
CA PRO A 72 19.04 -6.95 8.97
C PRO A 72 18.33 -6.86 7.61
N VAL A 73 17.50 -5.82 7.45
CA VAL A 73 16.75 -5.55 6.22
C VAL A 73 16.95 -4.10 5.76
N ASP A 74 16.75 -3.86 4.47
CA ASP A 74 16.83 -2.53 3.86
C ASP A 74 15.51 -1.76 4.01
N VAL A 75 14.39 -2.50 4.04
CA VAL A 75 13.05 -1.93 4.13
C VAL A 75 12.12 -2.81 4.98
N ILE A 76 11.29 -2.16 5.78
CA ILE A 76 10.14 -2.78 6.46
C ILE A 76 8.88 -2.37 5.73
N ILE A 77 8.05 -3.38 5.38
CA ILE A 77 6.75 -3.22 4.77
C ILE A 77 5.68 -3.57 5.79
N ASP A 78 4.72 -2.67 6.02
CA ASP A 78 3.70 -2.84 7.09
C ASP A 78 2.27 -2.97 6.53
N PHE A 79 1.68 -4.15 6.77
CA PHE A 79 0.27 -4.49 6.55
C PHE A 79 -0.41 -4.98 7.84
N SER A 80 0.05 -4.54 9.01
CA SER A 80 -0.44 -5.00 10.30
C SER A 80 -1.69 -4.23 10.78
N SER A 81 -1.49 -3.21 11.56
CA SER A 81 -2.52 -2.37 12.16
C SER A 81 -2.01 -0.94 12.37
N ASN A 82 -2.92 -0.01 12.73
CA ASN A 82 -2.55 1.36 13.06
C ASN A 82 -1.58 1.47 14.25
N GLU A 83 -1.56 0.48 15.12
CA GLU A 83 -0.64 0.45 16.28
C GLU A 83 0.73 -0.13 15.93
N GLY A 84 0.86 -0.85 14.81
CA GLY A 84 2.11 -1.50 14.40
C GLY A 84 3.29 -0.55 14.35
N ILE A 85 3.08 0.66 13.81
CA ILE A 85 4.14 1.68 13.64
C ILE A 85 4.84 2.05 14.96
N TYR A 86 4.16 1.97 16.10
CA TYR A 86 4.75 2.26 17.41
C TYR A 86 5.74 1.19 17.89
N THR A 87 5.65 -0.03 17.34
CA THR A 87 6.52 -1.14 17.74
C THR A 87 7.84 -1.17 16.97
N TYR A 88 7.86 -0.68 15.73
CA TYR A 88 9.04 -0.78 14.86
C TYR A 88 9.57 0.57 14.35
N GLY A 89 8.74 1.60 14.32
CA GLY A 89 9.03 2.84 13.58
C GLY A 89 10.29 3.54 14.05
N GLU A 90 10.46 3.78 15.35
CA GLU A 90 11.62 4.49 15.89
C GLU A 90 12.91 3.70 15.66
N ILE A 91 12.92 2.40 15.94
CA ILE A 91 14.12 1.58 15.76
C ILE A 91 14.51 1.42 14.29
N ALA A 92 13.51 1.28 13.39
CA ALA A 92 13.75 1.29 11.96
C ALA A 92 14.39 2.60 11.49
N ALA A 93 13.84 3.74 11.94
CA ALA A 93 14.33 5.05 11.58
C ALA A 93 15.75 5.32 12.11
N GLU A 94 16.08 4.90 13.34
CA GLU A 94 17.41 5.00 13.92
C GLU A 94 18.45 4.19 13.15
N ARG A 95 18.07 3.03 12.66
CA ARG A 95 18.92 2.16 11.83
C ARG A 95 18.88 2.51 10.33
N LYS A 96 18.19 3.60 9.96
CA LYS A 96 18.00 4.03 8.57
C LYS A 96 17.34 2.98 7.67
N VAL A 97 16.60 2.06 8.26
CA VAL A 97 15.76 1.12 7.52
C VAL A 97 14.57 1.89 6.94
N LYS A 98 14.32 1.73 5.66
CA LYS A 98 13.19 2.37 4.98
C LYS A 98 11.87 1.79 5.46
N ILE A 99 10.82 2.59 5.44
CA ILE A 99 9.48 2.18 5.89
C ILE A 99 8.48 2.36 4.75
N ILE A 100 7.75 1.30 4.41
CA ILE A 100 6.60 1.33 3.52
C ILE A 100 5.38 0.91 4.33
N SER A 101 4.50 1.86 4.65
CA SER A 101 3.27 1.57 5.39
C SER A 101 2.04 1.63 4.47
N ALA A 102 1.27 0.53 4.46
CA ALA A 102 0.02 0.40 3.71
C ALA A 102 -1.22 0.42 4.65
N ILE A 103 -1.10 1.05 5.81
CA ILE A 103 -2.17 1.11 6.80
C ILE A 103 -3.19 2.17 6.43
N SER A 104 -4.45 1.76 6.26
CA SER A 104 -5.54 2.62 5.76
C SER A 104 -6.19 3.49 6.84
N HIS A 105 -6.03 3.16 8.13
CA HIS A 105 -6.77 3.77 9.22
C HIS A 105 -5.90 4.58 10.19
N TYR A 106 -4.78 5.12 9.73
CA TYR A 106 -3.99 6.05 10.54
C TYR A 106 -4.80 7.30 10.86
N LYS A 107 -4.71 7.71 12.12
CA LYS A 107 -5.23 8.97 12.63
C LYS A 107 -4.11 10.01 12.62
N GLU A 108 -4.43 11.25 12.98
CA GLU A 108 -3.48 12.37 12.96
C GLU A 108 -2.20 12.06 13.74
N LYS A 109 -2.30 11.37 14.87
CA LYS A 109 -1.13 11.05 15.71
C LYS A 109 -0.16 10.08 15.03
N GLU A 110 -0.63 9.08 14.29
CA GLU A 110 0.19 8.17 13.51
C GLU A 110 0.83 8.90 12.32
N LEU A 111 0.06 9.79 11.67
CA LEU A 111 0.59 10.61 10.57
C LEU A 111 1.70 11.56 11.04
N GLN A 112 1.57 12.16 12.23
CA GLN A 112 2.63 12.96 12.84
C GLN A 112 3.86 12.12 13.19
N LEU A 113 3.66 10.89 13.68
CA LEU A 113 4.77 9.95 13.91
C LEU A 113 5.50 9.64 12.60
N LEU A 114 4.80 9.34 11.50
CA LEU A 114 5.43 9.12 10.20
C LEU A 114 6.27 10.32 9.75
N LYS A 115 5.76 11.56 9.92
CA LYS A 115 6.52 12.79 9.63
C LYS A 115 7.78 12.90 10.48
N LYS A 116 7.70 12.54 11.77
CA LYS A 116 8.87 12.52 12.68
C LYS A 116 9.91 11.50 12.23
N LEU A 117 9.49 10.27 11.89
CA LEU A 117 10.37 9.20 11.42
C LEU A 117 11.04 9.58 10.09
N ALA A 118 10.34 10.27 9.22
CA ALA A 118 10.82 10.74 7.93
C ALA A 118 12.00 11.74 8.03
N ASN A 119 12.24 12.35 9.18
CA ASN A 119 13.43 13.15 9.43
C ASN A 119 14.71 12.30 9.57
N LYS A 120 14.56 11.00 9.84
CA LYS A 120 15.67 10.07 10.06
C LYS A 120 15.86 9.09 8.90
N THR A 121 14.78 8.63 8.29
CA THR A 121 14.80 7.63 7.20
C THR A 121 13.79 7.96 6.09
N THR A 122 13.80 7.14 5.03
CA THR A 122 12.82 7.21 3.95
C THR A 122 11.53 6.52 4.39
N VAL A 123 10.43 7.23 4.41
CA VAL A 123 9.11 6.74 4.78
C VAL A 123 8.16 6.92 3.61
N PHE A 124 7.49 5.87 3.20
CA PHE A 124 6.36 5.93 2.27
C PHE A 124 5.08 5.53 2.99
N TRP A 125 4.02 6.27 2.75
CA TRP A 125 2.71 5.90 3.24
C TRP A 125 1.64 6.07 2.18
N SER A 126 0.82 5.02 2.05
CA SER A 126 -0.42 5.08 1.28
C SER A 126 -1.48 4.19 1.92
N PRO A 127 -2.69 4.70 2.14
CA PRO A 127 -3.81 3.90 2.68
C PRO A 127 -4.36 2.87 1.67
N ASN A 128 -3.98 2.97 0.41
CA ASN A 128 -4.18 1.97 -0.63
C ASN A 128 -2.91 1.95 -1.49
N ILE A 129 -2.16 0.86 -1.45
CA ILE A 129 -0.86 0.77 -2.12
C ILE A 129 -0.95 0.20 -3.55
N THR A 130 -2.14 -0.10 -4.08
CA THR A 130 -2.25 -0.59 -5.47
C THR A 130 -1.89 0.50 -6.47
N LEU A 131 -0.97 0.20 -7.39
CA LEU A 131 -0.51 1.16 -8.38
C LEU A 131 -1.66 1.72 -9.24
N GLY A 132 -2.54 0.83 -9.73
CA GLY A 132 -3.59 1.22 -10.67
C GLY A 132 -4.58 2.25 -10.12
N VAL A 133 -5.03 2.12 -8.86
CA VAL A 133 -5.95 3.10 -8.27
C VAL A 133 -5.26 4.44 -7.97
N ASN A 134 -3.98 4.41 -7.62
CA ASN A 134 -3.21 5.64 -7.40
C ASN A 134 -2.90 6.35 -8.71
N TYR A 135 -2.61 5.59 -9.78
CA TYR A 135 -2.51 6.16 -11.14
C TYR A 135 -3.86 6.78 -11.57
N LEU A 136 -4.99 6.09 -11.36
CA LEU A 136 -6.31 6.64 -11.66
C LEU A 136 -6.52 7.98 -10.93
N LEU A 137 -6.23 8.04 -9.63
CA LEU A 137 -6.37 9.25 -8.83
C LEU A 137 -5.47 10.38 -9.35
N PHE A 138 -4.21 10.06 -9.66
CA PHE A 138 -3.24 11.01 -10.21
C PHE A 138 -3.73 11.57 -11.55
N ALA A 139 -4.15 10.70 -12.49
CA ALA A 139 -4.64 11.09 -13.80
C ALA A 139 -5.94 11.91 -13.70
N ALA A 140 -6.85 11.53 -12.79
CA ALA A 140 -8.09 12.28 -12.55
C ALA A 140 -7.82 13.70 -12.04
N LYS A 141 -6.92 13.87 -11.06
CA LYS A 141 -6.48 15.19 -10.57
C LYS A 141 -5.88 16.03 -11.69
N PHE A 142 -5.06 15.39 -12.54
CA PHE A 142 -4.43 16.07 -13.66
C PHE A 142 -5.46 16.54 -14.69
N LEU A 143 -6.43 15.70 -15.05
CA LEU A 143 -7.49 16.06 -15.98
C LEU A 143 -8.40 17.16 -15.41
N LYS A 144 -8.75 17.10 -14.12
CA LYS A 144 -9.50 18.17 -13.46
C LYS A 144 -8.75 19.51 -13.51
N LYS A 145 -7.42 19.50 -13.33
CA LYS A 145 -6.60 20.71 -13.44
C LYS A 145 -6.61 21.31 -14.85
N ILE A 146 -6.65 20.46 -15.88
CA ILE A 146 -6.75 20.90 -17.29
C ILE A 146 -8.13 21.48 -17.59
N ALA A 147 -9.19 20.84 -17.08
CA ALA A 147 -10.59 21.18 -17.38
C ALA A 147 -11.41 21.33 -16.08
N PRO A 148 -11.22 22.39 -15.30
CA PRO A 148 -11.87 22.55 -13.99
C PRO A 148 -13.39 22.77 -14.08
N TRP A 149 -13.93 23.06 -15.25
CA TRP A 149 -15.35 23.32 -15.52
C TRP A 149 -16.16 22.07 -15.89
N VAL A 150 -15.52 20.91 -16.01
CA VAL A 150 -16.17 19.69 -16.46
C VAL A 150 -16.96 19.04 -15.32
N ASP A 151 -18.11 18.45 -15.64
CA ASP A 151 -18.85 17.63 -14.67
C ASP A 151 -18.10 16.34 -14.37
N ILE A 152 -18.03 15.98 -13.09
CA ILE A 152 -17.28 14.80 -12.66
C ILE A 152 -18.17 13.95 -11.76
N GLU A 153 -18.28 12.66 -12.09
CA GLU A 153 -18.99 11.64 -11.31
C GLU A 153 -18.05 10.51 -10.90
N VAL A 154 -18.30 9.90 -9.75
CA VAL A 154 -17.54 8.76 -9.25
C VAL A 154 -18.45 7.55 -9.09
N ASN A 155 -18.12 6.45 -9.77
CA ASN A 155 -18.77 5.16 -9.60
C ASN A 155 -17.83 4.18 -8.87
N GLU A 156 -18.39 3.38 -7.96
CA GLU A 156 -17.65 2.29 -7.33
C GLU A 156 -18.49 1.01 -7.26
N GLU A 157 -17.84 -0.13 -7.49
CA GLU A 157 -18.49 -1.44 -7.48
C GLU A 157 -17.73 -2.38 -6.54
N HIS A 158 -18.45 -3.07 -5.66
CA HIS A 158 -17.88 -4.05 -4.74
C HIS A 158 -18.83 -5.24 -4.52
N PHE A 159 -18.32 -6.25 -3.82
CA PHE A 159 -19.06 -7.46 -3.49
C PHE A 159 -20.34 -7.17 -2.70
N LYS A 160 -21.34 -8.03 -2.89
CA LYS A 160 -22.72 -7.86 -2.38
C LYS A 160 -22.82 -7.48 -0.91
N LYS A 161 -21.93 -8.03 -0.05
CA LYS A 161 -22.00 -7.86 1.42
C LYS A 161 -21.20 -6.63 1.94
N LYS A 162 -20.53 -5.87 1.07
CA LYS A 162 -19.78 -4.69 1.52
C LYS A 162 -20.73 -3.61 2.02
N GLN A 163 -20.48 -3.13 3.23
CA GLN A 163 -21.24 -2.04 3.84
C GLN A 163 -20.63 -0.68 3.47
N GLY A 164 -21.49 0.31 3.34
CA GLY A 164 -21.09 1.70 3.08
C GLY A 164 -20.37 1.92 1.75
N THR A 165 -20.06 3.17 1.47
CA THR A 165 -19.26 3.60 0.32
C THR A 165 -17.80 3.19 0.50
N SER A 166 -17.12 2.84 -0.59
CA SER A 166 -15.69 2.52 -0.58
C SER A 166 -14.85 3.69 -0.06
N GLY A 167 -13.96 3.42 0.91
CA GLY A 167 -13.01 4.42 1.39
C GLY A 167 -12.11 4.99 0.28
N THR A 168 -11.82 4.19 -0.75
CA THR A 168 -11.09 4.63 -1.95
C THR A 168 -11.93 5.61 -2.77
N ALA A 169 -13.22 5.32 -2.98
CA ALA A 169 -14.11 6.23 -3.72
C ALA A 169 -14.29 7.56 -2.98
N VAL A 170 -14.42 7.51 -1.64
CA VAL A 170 -14.45 8.73 -0.80
C VAL A 170 -13.19 9.57 -1.00
N LYS A 171 -12.00 8.96 -1.00
CA LYS A 171 -10.74 9.68 -1.25
C LYS A 171 -10.63 10.25 -2.65
N ILE A 172 -11.13 9.53 -3.66
CA ILE A 172 -11.20 10.05 -5.03
C ILE A 172 -12.10 11.30 -5.07
N ALA A 173 -13.29 11.23 -4.47
CA ALA A 173 -14.22 12.35 -4.40
C ALA A 173 -13.61 13.55 -3.65
N GLU A 174 -13.01 13.33 -2.48
CA GLU A 174 -12.31 14.37 -1.71
C GLU A 174 -11.19 15.02 -2.52
N ALA A 175 -10.37 14.24 -3.22
CA ALA A 175 -9.25 14.76 -4.01
C ALA A 175 -9.70 15.53 -5.28
N LEU A 176 -10.94 15.30 -5.71
CA LEU A 176 -11.57 15.98 -6.84
C LEU A 176 -12.59 17.04 -6.42
N ASP A 177 -12.67 17.38 -5.12
CA ASP A 177 -13.67 18.31 -4.53
C ASP A 177 -15.10 17.99 -4.98
N ILE A 178 -15.46 16.70 -4.96
CA ILE A 178 -16.79 16.20 -5.29
C ILE A 178 -17.52 15.88 -3.99
N ASP A 179 -18.81 16.25 -3.91
CA ASP A 179 -19.64 15.84 -2.79
C ASP A 179 -19.72 14.31 -2.70
N LYS A 180 -19.54 13.77 -1.49
CA LYS A 180 -19.63 12.32 -1.23
C LYS A 180 -20.99 11.74 -1.62
N ASN A 181 -22.04 12.54 -1.66
CA ASN A 181 -23.38 12.15 -2.11
C ASN A 181 -23.44 11.88 -3.61
N ASN A 182 -22.47 12.36 -4.38
CA ASN A 182 -22.35 12.13 -5.82
C ASN A 182 -21.55 10.86 -6.15
N ILE A 183 -21.25 10.00 -5.15
CA ILE A 183 -20.62 8.71 -5.36
C ILE A 183 -21.72 7.65 -5.59
N ASN A 184 -21.73 7.05 -6.77
CA ASN A 184 -22.61 5.95 -7.09
C ASN A 184 -21.99 4.62 -6.66
N SER A 185 -22.71 3.85 -5.85
CA SER A 185 -22.23 2.58 -5.29
C SER A 185 -23.02 1.40 -5.81
N VAL A 186 -22.35 0.43 -6.45
CA VAL A 186 -22.93 -0.84 -6.88
C VAL A 186 -22.45 -1.98 -5.98
N ARG A 187 -23.38 -2.88 -5.60
CA ARG A 187 -23.11 -4.05 -4.75
C ARG A 187 -23.59 -5.32 -5.47
N ALA A 188 -22.64 -6.08 -6.05
CA ALA A 188 -22.97 -7.26 -6.84
C ALA A 188 -21.94 -8.37 -6.70
N GLY A 189 -22.38 -9.61 -6.64
CA GLY A 189 -21.55 -10.80 -6.69
C GLY A 189 -20.34 -10.78 -5.78
N GLY A 190 -19.19 -11.12 -6.36
CA GLY A 190 -17.87 -11.16 -5.71
C GLY A 190 -16.90 -10.07 -6.18
N ILE A 191 -17.38 -8.98 -6.76
CA ILE A 191 -16.54 -7.87 -7.25
C ILE A 191 -15.56 -7.45 -6.15
N VAL A 192 -14.27 -7.53 -6.42
CA VAL A 192 -13.22 -7.19 -5.43
C VAL A 192 -13.19 -5.70 -5.16
N GLY A 193 -13.24 -4.90 -6.21
CA GLY A 193 -13.32 -3.46 -6.16
C GLY A 193 -13.04 -2.83 -7.51
N LYS A 194 -14.00 -2.05 -8.02
CA LYS A 194 -13.85 -1.24 -9.23
C LYS A 194 -14.14 0.21 -8.89
N HIS A 195 -13.38 1.10 -9.45
CA HIS A 195 -13.55 2.55 -9.31
C HIS A 195 -13.48 3.18 -10.70
N GLU A 196 -14.43 4.05 -10.99
CA GLU A 196 -14.50 4.79 -12.24
C GLU A 196 -14.71 6.27 -11.93
N VAL A 197 -13.94 7.12 -12.62
CA VAL A 197 -14.15 8.57 -12.64
C VAL A 197 -14.59 8.96 -14.04
N ILE A 198 -15.73 9.60 -14.14
CA ILE A 198 -16.36 10.03 -15.40
C ILE A 198 -16.23 11.55 -15.49
N PHE A 199 -15.63 12.03 -16.57
CA PHE A 199 -15.55 13.45 -16.91
C PHE A 199 -16.48 13.72 -18.09
N GLY A 200 -17.57 14.47 -17.83
CA GLY A 200 -18.60 14.81 -18.83
C GLY A 200 -18.31 16.13 -19.51
N PHE A 201 -17.64 16.12 -20.65
CA PHE A 201 -17.43 17.31 -21.48
C PHE A 201 -18.63 17.54 -22.43
N PRO A 202 -18.83 18.75 -22.94
CA PRO A 202 -19.69 18.94 -24.09
C PRO A 202 -19.24 18.05 -25.26
N TYR A 203 -20.14 17.22 -25.77
CA TYR A 203 -19.94 16.34 -26.94
C TYR A 203 -18.92 15.19 -26.78
N GLN A 204 -18.34 14.99 -25.58
CA GLN A 204 -17.43 13.87 -25.31
C GLN A 204 -17.42 13.51 -23.83
N THR A 205 -17.00 12.28 -23.53
CA THR A 205 -16.81 11.80 -22.17
C THR A 205 -15.45 11.13 -22.04
N VAL A 206 -14.72 11.42 -20.96
CA VAL A 206 -13.52 10.68 -20.59
C VAL A 206 -13.84 9.82 -19.38
N ARG A 207 -13.44 8.54 -19.42
CA ARG A 207 -13.61 7.59 -18.32
C ARG A 207 -12.26 7.03 -17.91
N LEU A 208 -11.93 7.16 -16.62
CA LEU A 208 -10.78 6.52 -16.01
C LEU A 208 -11.28 5.38 -15.14
N ILE A 209 -10.87 4.16 -15.44
CA ILE A 209 -11.37 2.96 -14.77
C ILE A 209 -10.21 2.16 -14.19
N HIS A 210 -10.35 1.75 -12.95
CA HIS A 210 -9.49 0.79 -12.27
C HIS A 210 -10.33 -0.33 -11.68
N GLU A 211 -9.92 -1.59 -11.90
CA GLU A 211 -10.53 -2.76 -11.31
C GLU A 211 -9.46 -3.64 -10.64
N SER A 212 -9.68 -3.97 -9.38
CA SER A 212 -8.86 -4.94 -8.65
C SER A 212 -9.38 -6.34 -8.93
N ILE A 213 -8.57 -7.18 -9.58
CA ILE A 213 -8.92 -8.56 -9.90
C ILE A 213 -8.66 -9.46 -8.68
N SER A 214 -7.54 -9.21 -7.99
CA SER A 214 -7.11 -9.98 -6.83
C SER A 214 -6.30 -9.15 -5.84
N ARG A 215 -5.95 -9.74 -4.67
CA ARG A 215 -5.13 -9.04 -3.65
C ARG A 215 -3.65 -8.97 -4.00
N GLU A 216 -3.19 -9.74 -4.95
CA GLU A 216 -1.82 -9.69 -5.49
C GLU A 216 -1.49 -8.29 -6.06
N ALA A 217 -2.50 -7.53 -6.47
CA ALA A 217 -2.36 -6.12 -6.86
C ALA A 217 -1.69 -5.25 -5.77
N PHE A 218 -1.87 -5.57 -4.48
CA PHE A 218 -1.16 -4.89 -3.38
C PHE A 218 0.33 -5.24 -3.39
N GLY A 219 0.69 -6.49 -3.69
CA GLY A 219 2.08 -6.92 -3.84
C GLY A 219 2.78 -6.20 -4.98
N ASN A 220 2.14 -6.10 -6.15
CA ASN A 220 2.67 -5.33 -7.28
C ASN A 220 2.87 -3.85 -6.94
N GLY A 221 1.95 -3.26 -6.18
CA GLY A 221 2.10 -1.90 -5.69
C GLY A 221 3.29 -1.73 -4.74
N VAL A 222 3.50 -2.70 -3.85
CA VAL A 222 4.67 -2.74 -2.94
C VAL A 222 5.97 -2.81 -3.73
N VAL A 223 6.06 -3.70 -4.72
CA VAL A 223 7.22 -3.84 -5.60
C VAL A 223 7.53 -2.50 -6.28
N PHE A 224 6.53 -1.88 -6.91
CA PHE A 224 6.70 -0.59 -7.57
C PHE A 224 7.19 0.50 -6.60
N VAL A 225 6.60 0.59 -5.40
CA VAL A 225 7.01 1.55 -4.38
C VAL A 225 8.44 1.28 -3.92
N ALA A 226 8.79 0.04 -3.59
CA ALA A 226 10.12 -0.31 -3.09
C ALA A 226 11.22 0.02 -4.11
N GLU A 227 11.01 -0.27 -5.41
CA GLU A 227 11.92 0.10 -6.49
C GLU A 227 12.10 1.62 -6.60
N ASN A 228 11.01 2.39 -6.53
CA ASN A 228 11.06 3.85 -6.62
C ASN A 228 11.66 4.53 -5.38
N LEU A 229 11.71 3.84 -4.26
CA LEU A 229 12.34 4.34 -3.03
C LEU A 229 13.82 3.99 -2.91
N GLU A 230 14.37 3.16 -3.79
CA GLU A 230 15.75 2.66 -3.66
C GLU A 230 16.76 3.79 -3.48
N ASN A 231 16.68 4.82 -4.31
CA ASN A 231 17.61 5.97 -4.31
C ASN A 231 17.03 7.23 -3.65
N LYS A 232 15.84 7.14 -3.01
CA LYS A 232 15.25 8.29 -2.33
C LYS A 232 15.96 8.58 -1.01
N GLN A 233 16.18 9.86 -0.73
CA GLN A 233 16.69 10.35 0.54
C GLN A 233 15.63 10.23 1.63
N LYS A 234 16.04 10.47 2.90
CA LYS A 234 15.08 10.57 4.00
C LYS A 234 13.97 11.58 3.68
N GLY A 235 12.75 11.26 4.06
CA GLY A 235 11.57 12.07 3.78
C GLY A 235 10.30 11.24 3.84
N LEU A 236 9.15 11.91 3.88
CA LEU A 236 7.84 11.27 3.77
C LEU A 236 7.36 11.37 2.33
N TYR A 237 7.09 10.23 1.73
CA TYR A 237 6.67 10.09 0.34
C TYR A 237 5.30 9.45 0.23
N ASN A 238 4.61 9.77 -0.84
CA ASN A 238 3.33 9.20 -1.24
C ASN A 238 3.36 8.85 -2.75
N PHE A 239 2.26 8.36 -3.31
CA PHE A 239 2.21 8.00 -4.73
C PHE A 239 2.39 9.21 -5.67
N GLU A 240 1.94 10.39 -5.29
CA GLU A 240 2.12 11.59 -6.13
C GLU A 240 3.60 11.92 -6.28
N ASP A 241 4.39 11.79 -5.19
CA ASP A 241 5.84 12.07 -5.19
C ASP A 241 6.64 11.08 -6.07
N ILE A 242 6.17 9.85 -6.21
CA ILE A 242 6.86 8.83 -7.02
C ILE A 242 6.29 8.71 -8.45
N LEU A 243 5.05 9.14 -8.71
CA LEU A 243 4.46 9.13 -10.04
C LEU A 243 4.83 10.39 -10.85
N THR A 244 4.91 11.55 -10.21
CA THR A 244 5.20 12.82 -10.90
C THR A 244 6.41 12.75 -11.84
N PRO A 245 7.55 12.14 -11.50
CA PRO A 245 8.70 12.06 -12.41
C PRO A 245 8.44 11.34 -13.74
N TYR A 246 7.44 10.45 -13.80
CA TYR A 246 7.07 9.75 -15.04
C TYR A 246 6.26 10.63 -16.02
N PHE A 247 5.77 11.78 -15.58
CA PHE A 247 4.97 12.73 -16.38
C PHE A 247 5.73 14.01 -16.74
N THR A 248 6.92 14.18 -16.18
CA THR A 248 7.84 15.26 -16.60
C THR A 248 8.81 14.70 -17.64
N VAL A 249 8.61 15.08 -18.91
CA VAL A 249 9.54 14.78 -20.01
C VAL A 249 10.66 15.81 -20.02
#